data_6eda86d1313b3483de303b82cd288eba
#
_entry.id   6eda86d1313b3483de303b82cd288eba
#
_cell.length_a   1.000
_cell.length_b   1.000
_cell.length_c   1.000
_cell.angle_alpha   90.00
_cell.angle_beta   90.00
_cell.angle_gamma   90.00
#
_symmetry.space_group_name_H-M   'P 1'
#
loop_
_entity.id
_entity.type
_entity.pdbx_description
1 polymer ?
#
loop_
_entity_poly.entity_id
_entity_poly.type
_entity_poly.pdbx_seq_one_letter_code
_entity_poly.pdbx_strand_id
1 'polypeptide(L)' 'MSVVAELLTLEELNLREGEYAVCLARRNPFSDWYPMVIKRVRNGYVCPALEVYVSEILGGFRIPDLKKAKEAQP' A
#
# COMPACT_ATOMS: atom_id res chain seq x y z
N MET A 1 -4.58 -18.70 -19.47
CA MET A 1 -4.01 -18.96 -18.15
C MET A 1 -4.00 -17.68 -17.34
N SER A 2 -4.62 -17.72 -16.20
CA SER A 2 -4.64 -16.53 -15.36
C SER A 2 -3.39 -16.48 -14.48
N VAL A 3 -2.79 -15.31 -14.45
CA VAL A 3 -1.68 -15.06 -13.54
C VAL A 3 -2.29 -14.42 -12.29
N VAL A 4 -2.25 -15.14 -11.20
CA VAL A 4 -2.69 -14.59 -9.93
C VAL A 4 -1.47 -14.03 -9.23
N ALA A 5 -1.40 -12.72 -9.17
CA ALA A 5 -0.32 -12.07 -8.43
C ALA A 5 -0.60 -12.25 -6.95
N GLU A 6 0.35 -12.82 -6.23
CA GLU A 6 0.22 -12.98 -4.79
C GLU A 6 0.53 -11.68 -4.09
N LEU A 7 -0.27 -11.36 -3.09
CA LEU A 7 0.00 -10.19 -2.26
C LEU A 7 1.24 -10.46 -1.41
N LEU A 8 2.11 -9.49 -1.36
CA LEU A 8 3.25 -9.54 -0.46
C LEU A 8 2.77 -9.09 0.92
N THR A 9 3.26 -9.75 1.95
CA THR A 9 2.96 -9.33 3.32
C THR A 9 3.68 -8.02 3.61
N LEU A 10 3.30 -7.36 4.70
CA LEU A 10 4.00 -6.14 5.10
C LEU A 10 5.48 -6.39 5.35
N GLU A 11 5.83 -7.55 5.88
CA GLU A 11 7.23 -7.90 6.09
C GLU A 11 7.97 -8.05 4.77
N GLU A 12 7.33 -8.69 3.80
CA GLU A 12 7.93 -8.87 2.48
C GLU A 12 8.05 -7.55 1.73
N LEU A 13 7.07 -6.67 1.90
CA LEU A 13 7.12 -5.35 1.30
C LEU A 13 8.27 -4.53 1.87
N ASN A 14 8.53 -4.68 3.16
CA ASN A 14 9.63 -3.99 3.84
C ASN A 14 9.71 -2.51 3.46
N LEU A 15 8.59 -1.82 3.58
CA LEU A 15 8.51 -0.41 3.21
C LEU A 15 9.32 0.45 4.16
N ARG A 16 10.08 1.36 3.61
CA ARG A 16 10.79 2.37 4.37
C ARG A 16 9.89 3.58 4.56
N GLU A 17 10.23 4.41 5.55
CA GLU A 17 9.50 5.65 5.77
C GLU A 17 9.44 6.47 4.49
N GLY A 18 8.24 6.88 4.11
CA GLY A 18 8.01 7.64 2.91
C GLY A 18 7.66 6.83 1.67
N GLU A 19 7.83 5.52 1.72
CA GLU A 19 7.51 4.67 0.57
C GLU A 19 6.04 4.30 0.53
N TYR A 20 5.56 3.99 -0.66
CA TYR A 20 4.16 3.67 -0.91
C TYR A 20 3.99 2.26 -1.44
N ALA A 21 2.79 1.72 -1.20
CA ALA A 21 2.38 0.46 -1.78
C ALA A 21 0.87 0.48 -1.99
N VAL A 22 0.39 -0.28 -2.96
CA VAL A 22 -1.05 -0.52 -3.09
C VAL A 22 -1.35 -1.76 -2.29
N CYS A 23 -2.15 -1.61 -1.26
CA CYS A 23 -2.44 -2.70 -0.33
C CYS A 23 -3.92 -3.01 -0.25
N LEU A 24 -4.22 -4.27 0.02
CA LEU A 24 -5.57 -4.67 0.36
C LEU A 24 -5.70 -4.46 1.87
N ALA A 25 -6.52 -3.52 2.26
CA ALA A 25 -6.62 -3.09 3.64
C ALA A 25 -8.04 -2.67 3.99
N ARG A 26 -8.25 -2.41 5.26
CA ARG A 26 -9.55 -1.91 5.73
C ARG A 26 -9.34 -0.95 6.88
N ARG A 27 -10.30 -0.04 7.06
CA ARG A 27 -10.20 1.01 8.07
C ARG A 27 -10.41 0.48 9.48
N ASN A 28 -11.25 -0.55 9.61
CA ASN A 28 -11.55 -1.14 10.91
C ASN A 28 -12.08 -2.56 10.68
N PRO A 29 -12.22 -3.38 11.74
CA PRO A 29 -12.64 -4.77 11.59
C PRO A 29 -14.04 -4.98 10.99
N PHE A 30 -14.84 -3.93 10.95
CA PHE A 30 -16.21 -4.02 10.41
C PHE A 30 -16.30 -3.59 8.96
N SER A 31 -15.21 -3.07 8.40
CA SER A 31 -15.16 -2.65 7.01
C SER A 31 -14.70 -3.78 6.11
N ASP A 32 -15.12 -3.73 4.85
CA ASP A 32 -14.64 -4.69 3.87
C ASP A 32 -13.20 -4.35 3.46
N TRP A 33 -12.48 -5.39 3.07
CA TRP A 33 -11.15 -5.21 2.51
C TRP A 33 -11.26 -4.60 1.12
N TYR A 34 -10.45 -3.60 0.83
CA TYR A 34 -10.39 -3.05 -0.52
C TYR A 34 -9.01 -2.43 -0.77
N PRO A 35 -8.65 -2.28 -2.06
CA PRO A 35 -7.35 -1.72 -2.41
C PRO A 35 -7.26 -0.25 -2.03
N MET A 36 -6.13 0.14 -1.46
CA MET A 36 -5.85 1.54 -1.17
C MET A 36 -4.35 1.78 -1.22
N VAL A 37 -3.98 3.00 -1.54
CA VAL A 37 -2.58 3.39 -1.53
C VAL A 37 -2.19 3.67 -0.09
N ILE A 38 -1.16 2.99 0.37
CA ILE A 38 -0.67 3.09 1.74
C ILE A 38 0.74 3.67 1.72
N LYS A 39 0.99 4.61 2.62
CA LYS A 39 2.31 5.20 2.80
C LYS A 39 2.88 4.78 4.15
N ARG A 40 4.12 4.33 4.15
CA ARG A 40 4.81 4.06 5.40
C ARG A 40 5.23 5.38 6.03
N VAL A 41 4.83 5.59 7.27
CA VAL A 41 5.26 6.75 8.04
C VAL A 41 6.00 6.26 9.27
N ARG A 42 6.57 7.19 10.03
CA ARG A 42 7.41 6.85 11.17
C ARG A 42 6.74 5.88 12.15
N ASN A 43 5.47 6.11 12.44
CA ASN A 43 4.77 5.34 13.46
C ASN A 43 3.70 4.40 12.90
N GLY A 44 3.80 4.04 11.61
CA GLY A 44 2.82 3.12 11.06
C GLY A 44 2.56 3.33 9.58
N TYR A 45 1.32 3.16 9.21
CA TYR A 45 0.89 3.25 7.83
C TYR A 45 -0.32 4.17 7.73
N VAL A 46 -0.33 5.01 6.71
CA VAL A 46 -1.46 5.92 6.48
C VAL A 46 -1.99 5.73 5.07
N CYS A 47 -3.27 6.01 4.90
CA CYS A 47 -3.88 6.12 3.58
C CYS A 47 -4.04 7.61 3.30
N PRO A 48 -3.19 8.19 2.44
CA PRO A 48 -3.24 9.64 2.20
C PRO A 48 -4.59 10.12 1.67
N ALA A 49 -5.22 9.32 0.82
CA ALA A 49 -6.50 9.70 0.23
C ALA A 49 -7.62 9.82 1.27
N LEU A 50 -7.58 8.99 2.30
CA LEU A 50 -8.57 9.00 3.37
C LEU A 50 -8.11 9.78 4.59
N GLU A 51 -6.84 10.15 4.62
CA GLU A 51 -6.21 10.88 5.74
C GLU A 51 -6.37 10.14 7.07
N VAL A 52 -6.24 8.83 7.04
CA VAL A 52 -6.35 8.01 8.25
C VAL A 52 -5.19 7.03 8.36
N TYR A 53 -4.86 6.68 9.59
CA TYR A 53 -3.95 5.57 9.85
C TYR A 53 -4.67 4.26 9.58
N VAL A 54 -3.93 3.31 9.03
CA VAL A 54 -4.49 2.00 8.70
C VAL A 54 -3.63 0.94 9.38
N SER A 55 -4.27 0.13 10.22
CA SER A 55 -3.57 -0.95 10.92
C SER A 55 -3.93 -2.32 10.38
N GLU A 56 -5.02 -2.44 9.65
CA GLU A 56 -5.46 -3.72 9.12
C GLU A 56 -5.12 -3.82 7.64
N ILE A 57 -3.98 -4.42 7.37
CA ILE A 57 -3.43 -4.54 6.02
C ILE A 57 -3.09 -6.01 5.79
N LEU A 58 -3.72 -6.61 4.77
CA LEU A 58 -3.42 -7.99 4.42
C LEU A 58 -2.11 -8.11 3.68
N GLY A 59 -1.81 -7.14 2.86
CA GLY A 59 -0.63 -7.16 2.03
C GLY A 59 -0.86 -6.34 0.79
N GLY A 60 0.10 -6.32 -0.12
CA GLY A 60 -0.05 -5.55 -1.33
C GLY A 60 1.17 -5.62 -2.23
N PHE A 61 1.34 -4.56 -3.02
CA PHE A 61 2.42 -4.46 -3.99
C PHE A 61 3.10 -3.11 -3.83
N ARG A 62 4.42 -3.13 -3.86
CA ARG A 62 5.19 -1.90 -3.80
C ARG A 62 4.94 -1.07 -5.05
N ILE A 63 4.76 0.22 -4.86
CA ILE A 63 4.71 1.16 -5.99
C ILE A 63 6.14 1.61 -6.23
N PRO A 64 6.75 1.17 -7.32
CA PRO A 64 8.12 1.59 -7.59
C PRO A 64 8.15 3.06 -7.97
N ASP A 65 8.94 3.81 -7.26
CA ASP A 65 9.32 5.17 -7.56
C ASP A 65 8.29 6.01 -8.35
N LEU A 66 7.37 6.62 -7.64
CA LEU A 66 6.36 7.48 -8.25
C LEU A 66 6.98 8.65 -9.00
N LYS A 67 8.10 9.17 -8.52
CA LYS A 67 8.80 10.25 -9.17
C LYS A 67 9.32 9.81 -10.53
N LYS A 68 9.89 8.63 -10.59
CA LYS A 68 10.38 8.06 -11.84
C LYS A 68 9.24 7.78 -12.80
N ALA A 69 8.10 7.33 -12.28
CA ALA A 69 6.94 7.07 -13.11
C ALA A 69 6.43 8.36 -13.77
N LYS A 70 6.46 9.47 -13.05
CA LYS A 70 6.07 10.77 -13.60
C LYS A 70 7.02 11.20 -14.71
N GLU A 71 8.30 10.98 -14.53
CA GLU A 71 9.31 11.34 -15.52
C GLU A 71 9.18 10.51 -16.79
N ALA A 72 8.66 9.29 -16.67
CA ALA A 72 8.49 8.41 -17.81
C ALA A 72 7.28 8.77 -18.67
N GLN A 73 6.42 9.65 -18.21
CA GLN A 73 5.25 10.06 -18.98
C GLN A 73 5.62 11.13 -19.99
N PRO A 74 5.12 11.01 -21.23
CA PRO A 74 5.36 12.02 -22.26
C PRO A 74 4.69 13.36 -21.94
#